data_d94f768f23a372b2897b0c1e9f6a8583
#
_entry.id   d94f768f23a372b2897b0c1e9f6a8583
#
_cell.length_a   1.000
_cell.length_b   1.000
_cell.length_c   1.000
_cell.angle_alpha   90.00
_cell.angle_beta   90.00
_cell.angle_gamma   90.00
#
_symmetry.space_group_name_H-M   'P 1'
#
loop_
_entity.id
_entity.type
_entity.pdbx_description
1 polymer ?
#
loop_
_entity_poly.entity_id
_entity_poly.type
_entity_poly.pdbx_seq_one_letter_code
_entity_poly.pdbx_strand_id
1 'polypeptide(L)'
;MTKDEHKFLFSVIMPIYNVEDYIEEAILSLVNQTIGFDKIQLIMINDGSPDNSEAICLKYKEQYPDNIVYKKIPNGGVSNARNTAFQYVDAKYITFLDPDDKWELSSFENAYKFFEEHYDEIDVLAARIQFFEENDDFHSLDYKFKNGTRVADLENKEEWFSVQSTAATTFIRSDALGDVRFDSRLKFGEDSTFINKIMLKKKKVGLICEALYLYRRRNLGDSAVNNQIFDKSFYINSLVYYHMELMKYCEEMYGEVIPYVQSMIAYDLYWRIGHDYYLEVLDEQEQKEYLERVKMLLDRIDE
;
A
#
# COMPACT_ATOMS: atom_id res chain seq x y z
N MET A 1 2.27 -23.01 14.41
CA MET A 1 1.08 -23.29 13.62
C MET A 1 1.56 -23.88 12.30
N THR A 2 1.05 -25.01 11.89
CA THR A 2 1.44 -25.67 10.63
C THR A 2 0.90 -24.87 9.44
N LYS A 3 1.60 -24.91 8.30
CA LYS A 3 1.37 -24.14 7.05
C LYS A 3 -0.07 -24.21 6.45
N ASP A 4 -1.02 -24.97 7.03
CA ASP A 4 -2.30 -25.35 6.43
C ASP A 4 -3.55 -25.02 7.26
N GLU A 5 -3.49 -24.10 8.22
CA GLU A 5 -4.63 -23.83 9.13
C GLU A 5 -5.42 -22.54 8.84
N HIS A 6 -5.22 -21.89 7.68
CA HIS A 6 -6.01 -20.71 7.31
C HIS A 6 -7.31 -21.11 6.62
N LYS A 7 -8.40 -20.45 7.00
CA LYS A 7 -9.72 -20.67 6.37
C LYS A 7 -9.75 -20.17 4.91
N PHE A 8 -8.99 -19.11 4.61
CA PHE A 8 -8.97 -18.46 3.30
C PHE A 8 -7.57 -18.44 2.68
N LEU A 9 -7.49 -18.23 1.37
CA LEU A 9 -6.23 -17.93 0.70
C LEU A 9 -5.86 -16.46 0.88
N PHE A 10 -6.81 -15.54 0.73
CA PHE A 10 -6.59 -14.11 0.83
C PHE A 10 -7.51 -13.46 1.85
N SER A 11 -6.97 -12.59 2.71
CA SER A 11 -7.72 -11.57 3.44
C SER A 11 -7.51 -10.22 2.77
N VAL A 12 -8.60 -9.60 2.31
CA VAL A 12 -8.60 -8.26 1.72
C VAL A 12 -9.05 -7.26 2.77
N ILE A 13 -8.22 -6.30 3.08
CA ILE A 13 -8.50 -5.22 4.03
C ILE A 13 -9.01 -4.01 3.28
N MET A 14 -10.23 -3.56 3.61
CA MET A 14 -10.90 -2.42 2.99
C MET A 14 -11.27 -1.38 4.07
N PRO A 15 -10.50 -0.27 4.19
CA PRO A 15 -10.89 0.85 5.05
C PRO A 15 -11.98 1.67 4.36
N ILE A 16 -13.03 2.07 5.10
CA ILE A 16 -14.22 2.70 4.52
C ILE A 16 -14.48 4.05 5.18
N TYR A 17 -14.48 5.11 4.37
CA TYR A 17 -14.86 6.46 4.78
C TYR A 17 -15.33 7.29 3.59
N ASN A 18 -16.62 7.69 3.58
CA ASN A 18 -17.24 8.57 2.59
C ASN A 18 -17.09 8.10 1.12
N VAL A 19 -17.57 6.86 0.83
CA VAL A 19 -17.36 6.15 -0.45
C VAL A 19 -18.61 5.45 -0.98
N GLU A 20 -19.82 5.89 -0.59
CA GLU A 20 -21.08 5.25 -0.97
C GLU A 20 -21.26 5.08 -2.49
N ASP A 21 -20.69 5.98 -3.30
CA ASP A 21 -20.81 5.95 -4.76
C ASP A 21 -19.93 4.87 -5.42
N TYR A 22 -18.91 4.34 -4.72
CA TYR A 22 -17.87 3.48 -5.32
C TYR A 22 -17.77 2.09 -4.71
N ILE A 23 -18.06 1.97 -3.41
CA ILE A 23 -17.79 0.77 -2.61
C ILE A 23 -18.45 -0.50 -3.16
N GLU A 24 -19.60 -0.40 -3.80
CA GLU A 24 -20.29 -1.56 -4.39
C GLU A 24 -19.46 -2.16 -5.54
N GLU A 25 -18.88 -1.33 -6.40
CA GLU A 25 -18.01 -1.77 -7.50
C GLU A 25 -16.73 -2.45 -6.95
N ALA A 26 -16.14 -1.88 -5.90
CA ALA A 26 -14.98 -2.46 -5.23
C ALA A 26 -15.28 -3.85 -4.66
N ILE A 27 -16.40 -4.01 -3.93
CA ILE A 27 -16.82 -5.32 -3.38
C ILE A 27 -17.07 -6.33 -4.51
N LEU A 28 -17.76 -5.92 -5.57
CA LEU A 28 -18.07 -6.80 -6.71
C LEU A 28 -16.80 -7.24 -7.45
N SER A 29 -15.75 -6.43 -7.49
CA SER A 29 -14.47 -6.83 -8.07
C SER A 29 -13.83 -8.01 -7.34
N LEU A 30 -14.08 -8.17 -6.04
CA LEU A 30 -13.63 -9.31 -5.24
C LEU A 30 -14.57 -10.50 -5.36
N VAL A 31 -15.87 -10.27 -5.33
CA VAL A 31 -16.89 -11.33 -5.44
C VAL A 31 -16.75 -12.09 -6.77
N ASN A 32 -16.37 -11.40 -7.84
CA ASN A 32 -16.25 -11.96 -9.18
C ASN A 32 -14.84 -12.47 -9.53
N GLN A 33 -13.91 -12.53 -8.58
CA GLN A 33 -12.56 -13.06 -8.85
C GLN A 33 -12.58 -14.50 -9.37
N THR A 34 -11.75 -14.81 -10.39
CA THR A 34 -11.69 -16.14 -11.02
C THR A 34 -11.25 -17.25 -10.06
N ILE A 35 -10.48 -16.91 -9.03
CA ILE A 35 -10.09 -17.87 -7.99
C ILE A 35 -11.28 -18.34 -7.13
N GLY A 36 -12.40 -17.63 -7.17
CA GLY A 36 -13.60 -17.88 -6.38
C GLY A 36 -13.63 -17.11 -5.06
N PHE A 37 -14.77 -16.49 -4.77
CA PHE A 37 -14.95 -15.71 -3.54
C PHE A 37 -14.89 -16.55 -2.26
N ASP A 38 -15.14 -17.86 -2.36
CA ASP A 38 -14.97 -18.82 -1.24
C ASP A 38 -13.51 -18.90 -0.73
N LYS A 39 -12.55 -18.45 -1.53
CA LYS A 39 -11.11 -18.34 -1.16
C LYS A 39 -10.73 -16.99 -0.56
N ILE A 40 -11.65 -16.02 -0.56
CA ILE A 40 -11.39 -14.63 -0.17
C ILE A 40 -12.17 -14.28 1.08
N GLN A 41 -11.48 -13.75 2.08
CA GLN A 41 -12.04 -13.03 3.21
C GLN A 41 -12.01 -11.54 2.92
N LEU A 42 -13.13 -10.84 2.99
CA LEU A 42 -13.18 -9.37 2.92
C LEU A 42 -13.39 -8.78 4.32
N ILE A 43 -12.44 -7.97 4.78
CA ILE A 43 -12.48 -7.31 6.08
C ILE A 43 -12.75 -5.82 5.85
N MET A 44 -13.99 -5.41 6.09
CA MET A 44 -14.47 -4.04 5.93
C MET A 44 -14.44 -3.30 7.27
N ILE A 45 -13.60 -2.28 7.38
CA ILE A 45 -13.52 -1.42 8.58
C ILE A 45 -14.09 -0.05 8.25
N ASN A 46 -15.28 0.23 8.75
CA ASN A 46 -15.94 1.52 8.62
C ASN A 46 -15.36 2.49 9.66
N ASP A 47 -14.58 3.44 9.20
CA ASP A 47 -13.89 4.46 10.01
C ASP A 47 -14.82 5.66 10.32
N GLY A 48 -16.06 5.37 10.74
CA GLY A 48 -17.04 6.40 11.08
C GLY A 48 -17.59 7.16 9.87
N SER A 49 -17.82 6.46 8.75
CA SER A 49 -18.35 7.06 7.51
C SER A 49 -19.67 7.81 7.76
N PRO A 50 -19.79 9.07 7.28
CA PRO A 50 -21.00 9.87 7.48
C PRO A 50 -22.11 9.62 6.44
N ASP A 51 -21.77 8.90 5.35
CA ASP A 51 -22.62 8.59 4.20
C ASP A 51 -23.34 7.23 4.34
N ASN A 52 -23.93 6.73 3.26
CA ASN A 52 -24.66 5.47 3.23
C ASN A 52 -23.77 4.22 3.02
N SER A 53 -22.45 4.35 3.05
CA SER A 53 -21.50 3.22 2.88
C SER A 53 -21.79 2.06 3.83
N GLU A 54 -22.22 2.35 5.08
CA GLU A 54 -22.56 1.33 6.08
C GLU A 54 -23.67 0.39 5.60
N ALA A 55 -24.75 0.93 5.02
CA ALA A 55 -25.87 0.13 4.55
C ALA A 55 -25.47 -0.82 3.41
N ILE A 56 -24.58 -0.35 2.52
CA ILE A 56 -24.03 -1.18 1.43
C ILE A 56 -23.19 -2.31 2.02
N CYS A 57 -22.30 -2.03 2.95
CA CYS A 57 -21.48 -3.03 3.61
C CYS A 57 -22.31 -4.12 4.29
N LEU A 58 -23.34 -3.72 5.03
CA LEU A 58 -24.22 -4.64 5.75
C LEU A 58 -25.04 -5.54 4.80
N LYS A 59 -25.49 -5.00 3.65
CA LYS A 59 -26.13 -5.78 2.58
C LYS A 59 -25.23 -6.92 2.10
N TYR A 60 -23.96 -6.65 1.82
CA TYR A 60 -23.02 -7.67 1.37
C TYR A 60 -22.59 -8.61 2.49
N LYS A 61 -22.48 -8.12 3.74
CA LYS A 61 -22.22 -8.97 4.91
C LYS A 61 -23.37 -9.97 5.14
N GLU A 62 -24.61 -9.58 4.92
CA GLU A 62 -25.76 -10.49 5.00
C GLU A 62 -25.73 -11.53 3.87
N GLN A 63 -25.36 -11.13 2.66
CA GLN A 63 -25.28 -12.01 1.49
C GLN A 63 -24.12 -13.02 1.58
N TYR A 64 -22.97 -12.64 2.18
CA TYR A 64 -21.77 -13.45 2.30
C TYR A 64 -21.28 -13.53 3.76
N PRO A 65 -22.08 -14.11 4.68
CA PRO A 65 -21.82 -14.07 6.12
C PRO A 65 -20.53 -14.77 6.54
N ASP A 66 -20.08 -15.76 5.79
CA ASP A 66 -18.87 -16.53 6.08
C ASP A 66 -17.58 -15.90 5.57
N ASN A 67 -17.67 -15.04 4.55
CA ASN A 67 -16.53 -14.43 3.87
C ASN A 67 -16.26 -12.99 4.33
N ILE A 68 -17.30 -12.26 4.75
CA ILE A 68 -17.18 -10.84 5.05
C ILE A 68 -17.17 -10.60 6.56
N VAL A 69 -16.16 -9.88 7.04
CA VAL A 69 -16.12 -9.28 8.37
C VAL A 69 -16.42 -7.79 8.22
N TYR A 70 -17.40 -7.28 8.97
CA TYR A 70 -17.68 -5.84 9.05
C TYR A 70 -17.51 -5.33 10.47
N LYS A 71 -16.81 -4.21 10.62
CA LYS A 71 -16.64 -3.48 11.89
C LYS A 71 -16.75 -1.99 11.66
N LYS A 72 -17.47 -1.31 12.54
CA LYS A 72 -17.50 0.16 12.64
C LYS A 72 -16.67 0.60 13.82
N ILE A 73 -15.84 1.60 13.61
CA ILE A 73 -14.98 2.23 14.62
C ILE A 73 -15.19 3.75 14.62
N PRO A 74 -14.84 4.46 15.68
CA PRO A 74 -14.73 5.92 15.64
C PRO A 74 -13.67 6.33 14.59
N ASN A 75 -13.92 7.43 13.87
CA ASN A 75 -12.97 7.93 12.87
C ASN A 75 -11.58 8.16 13.50
N GLY A 76 -10.59 7.49 12.94
CA GLY A 76 -9.19 7.51 13.39
C GLY A 76 -8.19 7.50 12.22
N GLY A 77 -8.69 7.57 10.99
CA GLY A 77 -7.91 7.59 9.75
C GLY A 77 -7.56 6.19 9.22
N VAL A 78 -7.11 6.18 7.97
CA VAL A 78 -6.84 4.96 7.17
C VAL A 78 -5.88 3.99 7.87
N SER A 79 -4.80 4.49 8.47
CA SER A 79 -3.82 3.67 9.23
C SER A 79 -4.48 2.95 10.40
N ASN A 80 -5.36 3.62 11.15
CA ASN A 80 -6.08 3.04 12.28
C ASN A 80 -7.08 1.97 11.80
N ALA A 81 -7.79 2.21 10.71
CA ALA A 81 -8.72 1.25 10.13
C ALA A 81 -7.98 -0.01 9.64
N ARG A 82 -6.88 0.15 8.88
CA ARG A 82 -6.05 -0.97 8.41
C ARG A 82 -5.43 -1.75 9.57
N ASN A 83 -4.91 -1.09 10.59
CA ASN A 83 -4.37 -1.74 11.80
C ASN A 83 -5.45 -2.52 12.57
N THR A 84 -6.66 -1.98 12.67
CA THR A 84 -7.80 -2.66 13.30
C THR A 84 -8.17 -3.94 12.55
N ALA A 85 -8.02 -3.97 11.23
CA ALA A 85 -8.37 -5.13 10.42
C ALA A 85 -7.48 -6.35 10.68
N PHE A 86 -6.20 -6.15 11.03
CA PHE A 86 -5.24 -7.25 11.20
C PHE A 86 -5.65 -8.30 12.24
N GLN A 87 -6.43 -7.94 13.27
CA GLN A 87 -6.92 -8.90 14.26
C GLN A 87 -7.96 -9.90 13.71
N TYR A 88 -8.51 -9.63 12.53
CA TYR A 88 -9.54 -10.48 11.88
C TYR A 88 -8.98 -11.30 10.72
N VAL A 89 -7.70 -11.15 10.38
CA VAL A 89 -7.05 -11.87 9.28
C VAL A 89 -7.04 -13.37 9.59
N ASP A 90 -7.61 -14.15 8.66
CA ASP A 90 -7.63 -15.62 8.71
C ASP A 90 -7.32 -16.22 7.33
N ALA A 91 -6.26 -15.72 6.71
CA ALA A 91 -5.82 -16.15 5.40
C ALA A 91 -4.30 -16.28 5.30
N LYS A 92 -3.86 -17.07 4.32
CA LYS A 92 -2.44 -17.28 4.01
C LYS A 92 -1.76 -15.99 3.52
N TYR A 93 -2.51 -15.16 2.77
CA TYR A 93 -2.04 -13.90 2.20
C TYR A 93 -2.95 -12.74 2.58
N ILE A 94 -2.38 -11.55 2.71
CA ILE A 94 -3.07 -10.30 2.99
C ILE A 94 -2.90 -9.39 1.78
N THR A 95 -3.95 -8.69 1.39
CA THR A 95 -3.89 -7.55 0.46
C THR A 95 -4.85 -6.46 0.91
N PHE A 96 -4.81 -5.34 0.22
CA PHE A 96 -5.65 -4.19 0.51
C PHE A 96 -6.47 -3.83 -0.73
N LEU A 97 -7.60 -3.17 -0.50
CA LEU A 97 -8.39 -2.56 -1.56
C LEU A 97 -8.96 -1.25 -1.04
N ASP A 98 -8.58 -0.15 -1.66
CA ASP A 98 -9.21 1.12 -1.41
C ASP A 98 -10.64 1.10 -2.00
N PRO A 99 -11.66 1.57 -1.28
CA PRO A 99 -13.05 1.30 -1.60
C PRO A 99 -13.57 2.05 -2.84
N ASP A 100 -12.75 2.89 -3.45
CA ASP A 100 -13.01 3.57 -4.72
C ASP A 100 -12.28 2.94 -5.92
N ASP A 101 -11.45 1.93 -5.65
CA ASP A 101 -10.67 1.19 -6.64
C ASP A 101 -11.24 -0.22 -6.87
N LYS A 102 -10.58 -1.01 -7.71
CA LYS A 102 -10.94 -2.41 -7.95
C LYS A 102 -9.75 -3.27 -8.37
N TRP A 103 -9.88 -4.58 -8.18
CA TRP A 103 -8.96 -5.55 -8.74
C TRP A 103 -9.49 -6.11 -10.07
N GLU A 104 -8.60 -6.32 -11.04
CA GLU A 104 -8.93 -7.08 -12.25
C GLU A 104 -9.26 -8.54 -11.88
N LEU A 105 -10.16 -9.19 -12.63
CA LEU A 105 -10.82 -10.44 -12.25
C LEU A 105 -9.88 -11.64 -12.05
N SER A 106 -8.74 -11.70 -12.75
CA SER A 106 -7.79 -12.80 -12.66
C SER A 106 -6.62 -12.54 -11.71
N SER A 107 -6.55 -11.35 -11.11
CA SER A 107 -5.41 -10.89 -10.33
C SER A 107 -5.07 -11.79 -9.15
N PHE A 108 -6.07 -12.26 -8.40
CA PHE A 108 -5.84 -13.13 -7.24
C PHE A 108 -5.39 -14.54 -7.62
N GLU A 109 -5.91 -15.08 -8.72
CA GLU A 109 -5.47 -16.38 -9.22
C GLU A 109 -4.01 -16.35 -9.69
N ASN A 110 -3.64 -15.29 -10.42
CA ASN A 110 -2.28 -15.10 -10.89
C ASN A 110 -1.31 -14.84 -9.73
N ALA A 111 -1.70 -14.00 -8.77
CA ALA A 111 -0.92 -13.74 -7.56
C ALA A 111 -0.71 -15.03 -6.74
N TYR A 112 -1.75 -15.86 -6.58
CA TYR A 112 -1.66 -17.12 -5.87
C TYR A 112 -0.65 -18.08 -6.51
N LYS A 113 -0.73 -18.27 -7.84
CA LYS A 113 0.20 -19.14 -8.57
C LYS A 113 1.65 -18.70 -8.40
N PHE A 114 1.92 -17.41 -8.55
CA PHE A 114 3.26 -16.85 -8.40
C PHE A 114 3.78 -16.99 -6.97
N PHE A 115 2.94 -16.72 -5.96
CA PHE A 115 3.35 -16.87 -4.57
C PHE A 115 3.66 -18.31 -4.18
N GLU A 116 2.87 -19.29 -4.65
CA GLU A 116 3.15 -20.70 -4.34
C GLU A 116 4.47 -21.18 -4.97
N GLU A 117 4.82 -20.67 -6.15
CA GLU A 117 6.09 -20.97 -6.79
C GLU A 117 7.29 -20.37 -6.06
N HIS A 118 7.11 -19.17 -5.46
CA HIS A 118 8.19 -18.41 -4.81
C HIS A 118 7.99 -18.23 -3.28
N TYR A 119 7.19 -19.09 -2.65
CA TYR A 119 6.72 -18.92 -1.26
C TYR A 119 7.85 -18.69 -0.25
N ASP A 120 8.92 -19.44 -0.35
CA ASP A 120 10.06 -19.32 0.58
C ASP A 120 11.00 -18.17 0.19
N GLU A 121 10.88 -17.64 -1.02
CA GLU A 121 11.79 -16.64 -1.58
C GLU A 121 11.34 -15.20 -1.28
N ILE A 122 10.03 -14.92 -1.31
CA ILE A 122 9.48 -13.57 -1.12
C ILE A 122 8.44 -13.52 0.00
N ASP A 123 8.31 -12.35 0.61
CA ASP A 123 7.25 -12.03 1.58
C ASP A 123 6.19 -11.09 0.99
N VAL A 124 6.53 -10.39 -0.08
CA VAL A 124 5.69 -9.39 -0.75
C VAL A 124 5.70 -9.63 -2.26
N LEU A 125 4.51 -9.57 -2.85
CA LEU A 125 4.29 -9.58 -4.30
C LEU A 125 3.58 -8.27 -4.69
N ALA A 126 4.16 -7.52 -5.62
CA ALA A 126 3.62 -6.25 -6.12
C ALA A 126 2.95 -6.45 -7.49
N ALA A 127 1.73 -5.95 -7.63
CA ALA A 127 0.96 -5.90 -8.86
C ALA A 127 1.14 -4.57 -9.60
N ARG A 128 0.78 -4.55 -10.87
CA ARG A 128 0.75 -3.33 -11.69
C ARG A 128 -0.44 -2.46 -11.31
N ILE A 129 -0.27 -1.15 -11.51
CA ILE A 129 -1.35 -0.16 -11.36
C ILE A 129 -1.75 0.32 -12.75
N GLN A 130 -3.00 0.12 -13.09
CA GLN A 130 -3.61 0.70 -14.28
C GLN A 130 -4.70 1.69 -13.86
N PHE A 131 -4.72 2.85 -14.51
CA PHE A 131 -5.80 3.83 -14.31
C PHE A 131 -7.07 3.37 -15.01
N PHE A 132 -8.22 3.86 -14.54
CA PHE A 132 -9.49 3.67 -15.22
C PHE A 132 -10.41 4.88 -15.00
N GLU A 133 -11.48 5.00 -15.78
CA GLU A 133 -12.42 6.11 -15.97
C GLU A 133 -11.87 7.22 -16.86
N GLU A 134 -10.79 7.91 -16.49
CA GLU A 134 -10.25 9.01 -17.29
C GLU A 134 -9.44 8.48 -18.49
N ASN A 135 -8.60 7.51 -18.25
CA ASN A 135 -7.80 6.80 -19.26
C ASN A 135 -7.41 5.41 -18.75
N ASP A 136 -6.83 4.58 -19.62
CA ASP A 136 -6.36 3.24 -19.33
C ASP A 136 -4.81 3.17 -19.25
N ASP A 137 -4.14 4.29 -18.94
CA ASP A 137 -2.69 4.35 -18.81
C ASP A 137 -2.20 3.63 -17.55
N PHE A 138 -0.93 3.25 -17.57
CA PHE A 138 -0.27 2.71 -16.39
C PHE A 138 0.34 3.81 -15.53
N HIS A 139 0.43 3.54 -14.22
CA HIS A 139 1.08 4.43 -13.27
C HIS A 139 2.56 4.65 -13.61
N SER A 140 3.13 5.79 -13.24
CA SER A 140 4.54 6.13 -13.49
C SER A 140 5.54 5.08 -12.97
N LEU A 141 5.21 4.32 -11.92
CA LEU A 141 6.04 3.22 -11.40
C LEU A 141 5.97 1.93 -12.24
N ASP A 142 5.24 1.91 -13.37
CA ASP A 142 5.12 0.73 -14.23
C ASP A 142 6.45 0.33 -14.89
N TYR A 143 7.40 1.25 -14.97
CA TYR A 143 8.75 0.95 -15.50
C TYR A 143 9.42 -0.27 -14.83
N LYS A 144 9.13 -0.55 -13.56
CA LYS A 144 9.68 -1.70 -12.83
C LYS A 144 9.21 -3.05 -13.38
N PHE A 145 8.12 -3.08 -14.14
CA PHE A 145 7.58 -4.28 -14.79
C PHE A 145 8.09 -4.51 -16.22
N LYS A 146 8.94 -3.64 -16.75
CA LYS A 146 9.49 -3.72 -18.13
C LYS A 146 10.20 -5.04 -18.45
N ASN A 147 10.75 -5.69 -17.43
CA ASN A 147 11.46 -6.98 -17.56
C ASN A 147 10.54 -8.20 -17.31
N GLY A 148 9.20 -7.99 -17.30
CA GLY A 148 8.21 -9.04 -17.07
C GLY A 148 8.08 -9.47 -15.61
N THR A 149 7.28 -10.52 -15.41
CA THR A 149 7.03 -11.15 -14.11
C THR A 149 8.29 -11.83 -13.61
N ARG A 150 8.71 -11.51 -12.36
CA ARG A 150 9.95 -12.01 -11.76
C ARG A 150 10.03 -11.78 -10.25
N VAL A 151 11.00 -12.41 -9.60
CA VAL A 151 11.50 -11.98 -8.30
C VAL A 151 12.62 -10.98 -8.50
N ALA A 152 12.44 -9.77 -7.97
CA ALA A 152 13.45 -8.71 -7.95
C ALA A 152 14.29 -8.83 -6.66
N ASP A 153 15.60 -8.97 -6.80
CA ASP A 153 16.57 -8.97 -5.70
C ASP A 153 17.06 -7.54 -5.48
N LEU A 154 16.68 -6.94 -4.36
CA LEU A 154 16.97 -5.52 -4.03
C LEU A 154 18.45 -5.26 -3.71
N GLU A 155 19.27 -6.31 -3.62
CA GLU A 155 20.74 -6.18 -3.54
C GLU A 155 21.36 -6.02 -4.94
N ASN A 156 20.61 -6.37 -6.00
CA ASN A 156 21.06 -6.19 -7.38
C ASN A 156 20.86 -4.75 -7.84
N LYS A 157 21.91 -4.12 -8.38
CA LYS A 157 21.88 -2.75 -8.91
C LYS A 157 20.76 -2.50 -9.93
N GLU A 158 20.41 -3.49 -10.74
CA GLU A 158 19.36 -3.38 -11.74
C GLU A 158 17.96 -3.22 -11.12
N GLU A 159 17.78 -3.64 -9.85
CA GLU A 159 16.52 -3.63 -9.12
C GLU A 159 16.41 -2.52 -8.06
N TRP A 160 17.44 -1.70 -7.85
CA TRP A 160 17.41 -0.62 -6.84
C TRP A 160 16.27 0.37 -7.07
N PHE A 161 15.82 0.52 -8.31
CA PHE A 161 14.70 1.40 -8.66
C PHE A 161 13.33 0.67 -8.73
N SER A 162 13.26 -0.60 -8.33
CA SER A 162 11.98 -1.33 -8.24
C SER A 162 11.15 -0.86 -7.03
N VAL A 163 10.96 0.46 -6.94
CA VAL A 163 10.34 1.17 -5.82
C VAL A 163 8.91 0.67 -5.56
N GLN A 164 8.61 0.35 -4.30
CA GLN A 164 7.26 0.01 -3.83
C GLN A 164 6.76 1.06 -2.82
N SER A 165 5.82 1.90 -3.23
CA SER A 165 5.34 3.05 -2.46
C SER A 165 3.92 2.91 -1.93
N THR A 166 3.17 1.88 -2.35
CA THR A 166 1.78 1.66 -1.91
C THR A 166 1.57 0.23 -1.41
N ALA A 167 0.80 0.08 -0.35
CA ALA A 167 0.37 -1.21 0.18
C ALA A 167 -0.82 -1.78 -0.61
N ALA A 168 -1.68 -0.93 -1.18
CA ALA A 168 -2.89 -1.35 -1.88
C ALA A 168 -2.63 -2.30 -3.05
N THR A 169 -1.48 -2.16 -3.71
CA THR A 169 -1.10 -2.99 -4.87
C THR A 169 -0.24 -4.20 -4.51
N THR A 170 -0.21 -4.57 -3.23
CA THR A 170 0.63 -5.68 -2.78
C THR A 170 -0.17 -6.81 -2.18
N PHE A 171 0.34 -8.02 -2.38
CA PHE A 171 -0.02 -9.19 -1.62
C PHE A 171 1.13 -9.53 -0.67
N ILE A 172 0.82 -9.91 0.56
CA ILE A 172 1.79 -10.11 1.64
C ILE A 172 1.53 -11.47 2.28
N ARG A 173 2.55 -12.23 2.57
CA ARG A 173 2.43 -13.42 3.42
C ARG A 173 1.97 -13.01 4.82
N SER A 174 0.92 -13.64 5.33
CA SER A 174 0.37 -13.29 6.66
C SER A 174 1.37 -13.52 7.79
N ASP A 175 2.20 -14.54 7.69
CA ASP A 175 3.26 -14.84 8.68
C ASP A 175 4.44 -13.84 8.64
N ALA A 176 4.63 -13.15 7.52
CA ALA A 176 5.66 -12.12 7.39
C ALA A 176 5.27 -10.78 8.05
N LEU A 177 3.97 -10.57 8.33
CA LEU A 177 3.49 -9.33 8.95
C LEU A 177 4.16 -9.07 10.31
N GLY A 178 4.20 -10.07 11.19
CA GLY A 178 4.74 -9.92 12.54
C GLY A 178 4.11 -8.74 13.29
N ASP A 179 4.95 -7.92 13.91
CA ASP A 179 4.54 -6.72 14.64
C ASP A 179 4.51 -5.43 13.78
N VAL A 180 4.75 -5.54 12.46
CA VAL A 180 4.72 -4.38 11.55
C VAL A 180 3.29 -3.85 11.45
N ARG A 181 3.14 -2.54 11.66
CA ARG A 181 1.85 -1.83 11.61
C ARG A 181 2.01 -0.53 10.84
N PHE A 182 0.90 -0.02 10.30
CA PHE A 182 0.86 1.34 9.75
C PHE A 182 1.09 2.37 10.85
N ASP A 183 1.94 3.35 10.59
CA ASP A 183 2.22 4.42 11.55
C ASP A 183 1.14 5.50 11.47
N SER A 184 0.31 5.60 12.50
CA SER A 184 -0.79 6.58 12.56
C SER A 184 -0.34 8.05 12.68
N ARG A 185 0.96 8.30 12.90
CA ARG A 185 1.55 9.65 12.85
C ARG A 185 1.73 10.15 11.42
N LEU A 186 1.70 9.23 10.45
CA LEU A 186 1.81 9.50 9.02
C LEU A 186 0.41 9.62 8.40
N LYS A 187 0.18 10.73 7.73
CA LYS A 187 -0.94 10.91 6.80
C LYS A 187 -0.54 10.55 5.37
N PHE A 188 0.77 10.63 5.08
CA PHE A 188 1.36 10.34 3.76
C PHE A 188 2.67 9.57 3.96
N GLY A 189 2.87 8.50 3.19
CA GLY A 189 4.04 7.63 3.27
C GLY A 189 3.90 6.49 4.29
N GLU A 190 2.73 6.33 4.92
CA GLU A 190 2.41 5.21 5.81
C GLU A 190 2.50 3.87 5.07
N ASP A 191 2.00 3.82 3.84
CA ASP A 191 2.03 2.65 2.95
C ASP A 191 3.46 2.24 2.63
N SER A 192 4.27 3.22 2.19
CA SER A 192 5.68 3.01 1.87
C SER A 192 6.44 2.48 3.07
N THR A 193 6.25 3.09 4.25
CA THR A 193 6.91 2.67 5.48
C THR A 193 6.51 1.25 5.87
N PHE A 194 5.22 0.96 5.83
CA PHE A 194 4.66 -0.34 6.19
C PHE A 194 5.22 -1.45 5.29
N ILE A 195 5.07 -1.31 3.98
CA ILE A 195 5.43 -2.38 3.04
C ILE A 195 6.94 -2.62 2.98
N ASN A 196 7.74 -1.55 3.05
CA ASN A 196 9.19 -1.69 2.99
C ASN A 196 9.78 -2.32 4.26
N LYS A 197 9.19 -2.09 5.45
CA LYS A 197 9.59 -2.82 6.66
C LYS A 197 9.40 -4.34 6.55
N ILE A 198 8.45 -4.80 5.73
CA ILE A 198 8.25 -6.23 5.46
C ILE A 198 9.23 -6.71 4.39
N MET A 199 9.34 -5.99 3.26
CA MET A 199 10.20 -6.35 2.12
C MET A 199 11.68 -6.45 2.51
N LEU A 200 12.15 -5.53 3.33
CA LEU A 200 13.54 -5.48 3.77
C LEU A 200 13.98 -6.74 4.53
N LYS A 201 13.08 -7.50 5.13
CA LYS A 201 13.44 -8.75 5.84
C LYS A 201 14.13 -9.77 4.93
N LYS A 202 13.69 -9.87 3.67
CA LYS A 202 14.28 -10.77 2.65
C LYS A 202 15.07 -10.03 1.57
N LYS A 203 14.93 -8.72 1.47
CA LYS A 203 15.47 -7.88 0.38
C LYS A 203 15.09 -8.38 -1.01
N LYS A 204 13.90 -8.96 -1.12
CA LYS A 204 13.32 -9.47 -2.35
C LYS A 204 11.85 -9.12 -2.45
N VAL A 205 11.38 -8.87 -3.67
CA VAL A 205 9.96 -8.62 -3.98
C VAL A 205 9.57 -9.33 -5.27
N GLY A 206 8.42 -9.97 -5.26
CA GLY A 206 7.81 -10.44 -6.51
C GLY A 206 7.20 -9.27 -7.27
N LEU A 207 7.42 -9.23 -8.58
CA LEU A 207 6.78 -8.28 -9.49
C LEU A 207 5.96 -9.07 -10.49
N ILE A 208 4.63 -8.89 -10.51
CA ILE A 208 3.73 -9.65 -11.36
C ILE A 208 3.00 -8.74 -12.35
N CYS A 209 3.15 -9.04 -13.65
CA CYS A 209 2.51 -8.27 -14.73
C CYS A 209 1.04 -8.64 -14.93
N GLU A 210 0.65 -9.86 -14.57
CA GLU A 210 -0.66 -10.48 -14.81
C GLU A 210 -1.67 -10.20 -13.69
N ALA A 211 -1.28 -9.45 -12.65
CA ALA A 211 -2.18 -8.94 -11.62
C ALA A 211 -2.27 -7.43 -11.75
N LEU A 212 -3.51 -6.91 -11.88
CA LEU A 212 -3.76 -5.49 -12.10
C LEU A 212 -4.62 -4.91 -10.98
N TYR A 213 -4.09 -3.90 -10.33
CA TYR A 213 -4.84 -3.01 -9.46
C TYR A 213 -5.36 -1.85 -10.30
N LEU A 214 -6.67 -1.71 -10.40
CA LEU A 214 -7.34 -0.70 -11.20
C LEU A 214 -7.62 0.52 -10.31
N TYR A 215 -6.79 1.56 -10.48
CA TYR A 215 -6.84 2.80 -9.73
C TYR A 215 -7.77 3.81 -10.41
N ARG A 216 -8.79 4.28 -9.67
CA ARG A 216 -9.78 5.22 -10.20
C ARG A 216 -9.20 6.64 -10.30
N ARG A 217 -9.17 7.19 -11.49
CA ARG A 217 -8.91 8.61 -11.71
C ARG A 217 -10.23 9.37 -11.82
N ARG A 218 -10.42 10.33 -10.92
CA ARG A 218 -11.59 11.20 -10.91
C ARG A 218 -11.24 12.57 -11.50
N ASN A 219 -12.08 13.07 -12.40
CA ASN A 219 -11.93 14.40 -12.99
C ASN A 219 -12.12 15.56 -11.99
N LEU A 220 -12.54 15.29 -10.76
CA LEU A 220 -12.93 16.30 -9.77
C LEU A 220 -11.80 16.78 -8.86
N GLY A 221 -10.57 16.30 -9.01
CA GLY A 221 -9.43 16.76 -8.20
C GLY A 221 -9.49 16.38 -6.71
N ASP A 222 -10.42 15.52 -6.29
CA ASP A 222 -10.71 15.20 -4.89
C ASP A 222 -9.84 14.08 -4.32
N SER A 223 -8.84 13.58 -5.06
CA SER A 223 -7.99 12.51 -4.56
C SER A 223 -7.05 13.01 -3.45
N ALA A 224 -6.79 12.15 -2.44
CA ALA A 224 -5.84 12.44 -1.38
C ALA A 224 -4.45 12.77 -1.94
N VAL A 225 -4.06 12.14 -3.05
CA VAL A 225 -2.79 12.37 -3.76
C VAL A 225 -2.70 13.79 -4.32
N ASN A 226 -3.78 14.32 -4.92
CA ASN A 226 -3.78 15.67 -5.49
C ASN A 226 -3.69 16.76 -4.39
N ASN A 227 -4.22 16.50 -3.21
CA ASN A 227 -4.29 17.47 -2.12
C ASN A 227 -3.10 17.39 -1.14
N GLN A 228 -2.26 16.35 -1.23
CA GLN A 228 -1.15 16.16 -0.29
C GLN A 228 -0.13 17.30 -0.30
N ILE A 229 0.11 17.90 -1.47
CA ILE A 229 1.08 19.00 -1.65
C ILE A 229 0.69 20.28 -0.90
N PHE A 230 -0.57 20.41 -0.47
CA PHE A 230 -1.07 21.56 0.30
C PHE A 230 -1.14 21.26 1.81
N ASP A 231 -0.66 20.11 2.26
CA ASP A 231 -0.71 19.70 3.66
C ASP A 231 0.70 19.75 4.30
N LYS A 232 0.85 20.49 5.41
CA LYS A 232 2.12 20.58 6.14
C LYS A 232 2.71 19.23 6.53
N SER A 233 1.87 18.24 6.86
CA SER A 233 2.32 16.91 7.27
C SER A 233 3.03 16.16 6.15
N PHE A 234 2.73 16.48 4.89
CA PHE A 234 3.44 15.96 3.72
C PHE A 234 4.92 16.35 3.74
N TYR A 235 5.26 17.55 4.18
CA TYR A 235 6.65 18.05 4.22
C TYR A 235 7.33 17.72 5.55
N ILE A 236 6.65 17.88 6.68
CA ILE A 236 7.27 17.79 8.00
C ILE A 236 7.26 16.36 8.53
N ASN A 237 6.05 15.75 8.65
CA ASN A 237 5.90 14.45 9.28
C ASN A 237 6.53 13.32 8.47
N SER A 238 6.39 13.38 7.14
CA SER A 238 6.97 12.34 6.28
C SER A 238 8.49 12.30 6.33
N LEU A 239 9.19 13.43 6.44
CA LEU A 239 10.65 13.40 6.56
C LEU A 239 11.09 12.65 7.83
N VAL A 240 10.36 12.85 8.94
CA VAL A 240 10.72 12.27 10.24
C VAL A 240 10.25 10.82 10.36
N TYR A 241 8.96 10.58 10.14
CA TYR A 241 8.33 9.29 10.47
C TYR A 241 8.32 8.29 9.30
N TYR A 242 8.65 8.75 8.08
CA TYR A 242 8.83 7.85 6.93
C TYR A 242 10.31 7.76 6.54
N HIS A 243 10.93 8.84 6.02
CA HIS A 243 12.28 8.74 5.45
C HIS A 243 13.34 8.41 6.51
N MET A 244 13.43 9.21 7.57
CA MET A 244 14.45 9.00 8.61
C MET A 244 14.21 7.68 9.36
N GLU A 245 12.94 7.34 9.63
CA GLU A 245 12.61 6.09 10.30
C GLU A 245 12.91 4.86 9.45
N LEU A 246 12.68 4.93 8.14
CA LEU A 246 13.02 3.82 7.23
C LEU A 246 14.53 3.65 7.08
N MET A 247 15.29 4.75 6.95
CA MET A 247 16.76 4.70 6.98
C MET A 247 17.26 4.06 8.26
N LYS A 248 16.76 4.52 9.41
CA LYS A 248 17.13 3.98 10.71
C LYS A 248 16.81 2.48 10.82
N TYR A 249 15.62 2.07 10.40
CA TYR A 249 15.23 0.66 10.38
C TYR A 249 16.18 -0.19 9.52
N CYS A 250 16.59 0.34 8.37
CA CYS A 250 17.55 -0.32 7.48
C CYS A 250 18.94 -0.44 8.13
N GLU A 251 19.43 0.63 8.78
CA GLU A 251 20.70 0.62 9.51
C GLU A 251 20.70 -0.35 10.70
N GLU A 252 19.59 -0.43 11.44
CA GLU A 252 19.45 -1.39 12.55
C GLU A 252 19.51 -2.83 12.07
N MET A 253 19.00 -3.12 10.86
CA MET A 253 19.02 -4.46 10.28
C MET A 253 20.35 -4.82 9.60
N TYR A 254 21.01 -3.89 8.93
CA TYR A 254 22.09 -4.18 8.00
C TYR A 254 23.39 -3.43 8.31
N GLY A 255 23.38 -2.50 9.27
CA GLY A 255 24.53 -1.63 9.59
C GLY A 255 24.71 -0.45 8.63
N GLU A 256 23.89 -0.37 7.57
CA GLU A 256 23.94 0.69 6.54
C GLU A 256 22.56 0.93 5.92
N VAL A 257 22.41 2.03 5.19
CA VAL A 257 21.24 2.28 4.34
C VAL A 257 21.51 1.69 2.96
N ILE A 258 20.92 0.54 2.66
CA ILE A 258 21.16 -0.15 1.38
C ILE A 258 20.66 0.69 0.18
N PRO A 259 21.28 0.53 -1.03
CA PRO A 259 20.98 1.38 -2.19
C PRO A 259 19.51 1.40 -2.62
N TYR A 260 18.77 0.30 -2.45
CA TYR A 260 17.33 0.29 -2.70
C TYR A 260 16.57 1.31 -1.83
N VAL A 261 16.87 1.39 -0.52
CA VAL A 261 16.22 2.35 0.39
C VAL A 261 16.62 3.77 0.03
N GLN A 262 17.89 4.00 -0.33
CA GLN A 262 18.35 5.29 -0.82
C GLN A 262 17.58 5.72 -2.09
N SER A 263 17.43 4.82 -3.08
CA SER A 263 16.67 5.08 -4.31
C SER A 263 15.20 5.39 -4.04
N MET A 264 14.58 4.69 -3.09
CA MET A 264 13.18 4.91 -2.71
C MET A 264 12.97 6.28 -2.06
N ILE A 265 13.89 6.68 -1.19
CA ILE A 265 13.85 8.01 -0.55
C ILE A 265 14.13 9.11 -1.57
N ALA A 266 15.10 8.92 -2.46
CA ALA A 266 15.39 9.85 -3.54
C ALA A 266 14.19 10.05 -4.48
N TYR A 267 13.49 8.95 -4.82
CA TYR A 267 12.27 9.00 -5.62
C TYR A 267 11.16 9.83 -4.95
N ASP A 268 10.92 9.62 -3.66
CA ASP A 268 9.88 10.38 -2.94
C ASP A 268 10.29 11.86 -2.75
N LEU A 269 11.55 12.14 -2.42
CA LEU A 269 12.08 13.50 -2.30
C LEU A 269 12.00 14.27 -3.62
N TYR A 270 12.21 13.62 -4.77
CA TYR A 270 12.05 14.25 -6.08
C TYR A 270 10.66 14.89 -6.25
N TRP A 271 9.60 14.19 -5.85
CA TRP A 271 8.23 14.73 -5.90
C TRP A 271 7.97 15.85 -4.90
N ARG A 272 8.68 15.88 -3.76
CA ARG A 272 8.51 16.91 -2.73
C ARG A 272 9.28 18.20 -3.02
N ILE A 273 10.46 18.07 -3.64
CA ILE A 273 11.35 19.20 -3.93
C ILE A 273 11.05 19.78 -5.33
N GLY A 274 10.60 18.96 -6.27
CA GLY A 274 10.40 19.32 -7.67
C GLY A 274 9.34 20.40 -7.93
N HIS A 275 8.55 20.74 -6.89
CA HIS A 275 7.54 21.78 -6.92
C HIS A 275 7.69 22.65 -5.67
N ASP A 276 7.85 23.95 -5.82
CA ASP A 276 8.09 24.91 -4.72
C ASP A 276 6.86 25.15 -3.80
N TYR A 277 5.86 24.25 -3.81
CA TYR A 277 4.66 24.37 -2.98
C TYR A 277 4.93 24.43 -1.47
N TYR A 278 6.05 23.86 -0.99
CA TYR A 278 6.43 23.98 0.41
C TYR A 278 6.62 25.45 0.84
N LEU A 279 6.98 26.36 -0.08
CA LEU A 279 7.10 27.81 0.18
C LEU A 279 5.76 28.47 0.49
N GLU A 280 4.66 27.93 -0.01
CA GLU A 280 3.32 28.44 0.21
C GLU A 280 2.67 27.81 1.46
N VAL A 281 3.07 26.58 1.81
CA VAL A 281 2.45 25.79 2.86
C VAL A 281 3.14 25.96 4.21
N LEU A 282 4.46 26.13 4.21
CA LEU A 282 5.28 26.23 5.41
C LEU A 282 5.63 27.70 5.73
N ASP A 283 5.67 28.05 7.01
CA ASP A 283 6.23 29.35 7.41
C ASP A 283 7.78 29.37 7.30
N GLU A 284 8.41 30.55 7.44
CA GLU A 284 9.85 30.71 7.24
C GLU A 284 10.70 29.81 8.15
N GLN A 285 10.30 29.58 9.37
CA GLN A 285 11.01 28.69 10.29
C GLN A 285 10.84 27.22 9.88
N GLU A 286 9.63 26.83 9.54
CA GLU A 286 9.31 25.48 9.04
C GLU A 286 10.04 25.16 7.72
N GLN A 287 10.13 26.14 6.80
CA GLN A 287 10.87 26.00 5.52
C GLN A 287 12.35 25.72 5.80
N LYS A 288 12.96 26.46 6.73
CA LYS A 288 14.36 26.25 7.09
C LYS A 288 14.59 24.86 7.69
N GLU A 289 13.75 24.44 8.62
CA GLU A 289 13.82 23.10 9.21
C GLU A 289 13.59 21.98 8.17
N TYR A 290 12.65 22.18 7.25
CA TYR A 290 12.38 21.28 6.14
C TYR A 290 13.63 21.09 5.27
N LEU A 291 14.24 22.18 4.82
CA LEU A 291 15.43 22.14 3.97
C LEU A 291 16.67 21.55 4.68
N GLU A 292 16.83 21.81 5.98
CA GLU A 292 17.88 21.19 6.80
C GLU A 292 17.69 19.67 6.88
N ARG A 293 16.45 19.19 7.09
CA ARG A 293 16.14 17.75 7.10
C ARG A 293 16.32 17.10 5.74
N VAL A 294 15.86 17.75 4.67
CA VAL A 294 16.09 17.28 3.29
C VAL A 294 17.59 17.13 3.03
N LYS A 295 18.40 18.14 3.41
CA LYS A 295 19.85 18.05 3.26
C LYS A 295 20.43 16.87 4.04
N MET A 296 20.00 16.67 5.31
CA MET A 296 20.46 15.53 6.11
C MET A 296 20.13 14.18 5.48
N LEU A 297 19.01 14.05 4.78
CA LEU A 297 18.65 12.83 4.05
C LEU A 297 19.52 12.66 2.81
N LEU A 298 19.73 13.74 2.03
CA LEU A 298 20.55 13.71 0.81
C LEU A 298 22.03 13.43 1.13
N ASP A 299 22.57 13.95 2.24
CA ASP A 299 23.93 13.66 2.70
C ASP A 299 24.16 12.17 3.06
N ARG A 300 23.11 11.36 3.11
CA ARG A 300 23.12 9.90 3.41
C ARG A 300 22.76 9.05 2.19
N ILE A 301 22.60 9.66 1.03
CA ILE A 301 22.35 8.98 -0.25
C ILE A 301 23.66 9.05 -1.05
N ASP A 302 24.16 7.89 -1.48
CA ASP A 302 25.36 7.79 -2.30
C ASP A 302 25.10 8.32 -3.73
N GLU A 303 26.20 8.79 -4.43
CA GLU A 303 26.13 9.28 -5.82
C GLU A 303 25.76 8.18 -6.85
#